data_397dd74d726f92b2878f28209476368d
#
_entry.id   397dd74d726f92b2878f28209476368d
#
_cell.length_a   1.000
_cell.length_b   1.000
_cell.length_c   1.000
_cell.angle_alpha   90.00
_cell.angle_beta   90.00
_cell.angle_gamma   90.00
#
_symmetry.space_group_name_H-M   'P 1'
#
loop_
_entity.id
_entity.type
_entity.pdbx_description
1 polymer ?
#
loop_
_entity_poly.entity_id
_entity_poly.type
_entity_poly.pdbx_seq_one_letter_code
_entity_poly.pdbx_strand_id
1 'polypeptide(L)' 'MKYRQEYEAYADYALERYLIEKEGYDEYDAKVKVMQDYDEVKKWFEETEKIPLSARSY' A
#
# COMPACT_ATOMS: atom_id res chain seq x y z
N MET A 1 -12.96 -2.18 -16.15
CA MET A 1 -13.64 -1.59 -15.00
C MET A 1 -13.42 -2.42 -13.78
N LYS A 2 -13.99 -3.62 -13.78
CA LYS A 2 -13.85 -4.51 -12.66
C LYS A 2 -12.39 -4.85 -12.38
N TYR A 3 -11.65 -5.12 -13.42
CA TYR A 3 -10.24 -5.47 -13.26
C TYR A 3 -9.44 -4.32 -12.69
N ARG A 4 -9.78 -3.12 -13.12
CA ARG A 4 -9.09 -1.93 -12.63
C ARG A 4 -9.32 -1.74 -11.15
N GLN A 5 -10.56 -1.95 -10.69
CA GLN A 5 -10.87 -1.83 -9.29
C GLN A 5 -10.13 -2.86 -8.46
N GLU A 6 -10.05 -4.10 -8.97
CA GLU A 6 -9.33 -5.14 -8.26
C GLU A 6 -7.86 -4.80 -8.15
N TYR A 7 -7.30 -4.27 -9.23
CA TYR A 7 -5.89 -3.91 -9.23
C TYR A 7 -5.61 -2.82 -8.19
N GLU A 8 -6.47 -1.83 -8.14
CA GLU A 8 -6.31 -0.74 -7.17
C GLU A 8 -6.46 -1.27 -5.75
N ALA A 9 -7.38 -2.19 -5.55
CA ALA A 9 -7.57 -2.78 -4.23
C ALA A 9 -6.34 -3.55 -3.77
N TYR A 10 -5.68 -4.25 -4.67
CA TYR A 10 -4.45 -4.94 -4.32
C TYR A 10 -3.37 -3.96 -3.92
N ALA A 11 -3.23 -2.88 -4.66
CA ALA A 11 -2.22 -1.87 -4.34
C ALA A 11 -2.49 -1.26 -2.97
N ASP A 12 -3.75 -0.90 -2.71
CA ASP A 12 -4.12 -0.34 -1.42
C ASP A 12 -3.84 -1.33 -0.29
N TYR A 13 -4.21 -2.58 -0.50
CA TYR A 13 -4.00 -3.61 0.51
C TYR A 13 -2.51 -3.78 0.81
N ALA A 14 -1.69 -3.79 -0.23
CA ALA A 14 -0.25 -3.95 -0.05
C ALA A 14 0.32 -2.83 0.80
N LEU A 15 -0.10 -1.60 0.53
CA LEU A 15 0.39 -0.46 1.28
C LEU A 15 -0.13 -0.47 2.71
N GLU A 16 -1.39 -0.87 2.92
CA GLU A 16 -1.93 -0.99 4.26
C GLU A 16 -1.14 -2.02 5.08
N ARG A 17 -0.88 -3.17 4.49
CA ARG A 17 -0.11 -4.20 5.18
C ARG A 17 1.30 -3.72 5.51
N TYR A 18 1.90 -3.00 4.59
CA TYR A 18 3.22 -2.44 4.83
C TYR A 18 3.20 -1.52 6.06
N LEU A 19 2.23 -0.63 6.12
CA LEU A 19 2.15 0.30 7.24
C LEU A 19 1.92 -0.43 8.56
N ILE A 20 1.08 -1.45 8.56
CA ILE A 20 0.79 -2.21 9.77
C ILE A 20 2.03 -2.97 10.23
N GLU A 21 2.70 -3.64 9.32
CA GLU A 21 3.78 -4.56 9.68
C GLU A 21 5.12 -3.87 9.87
N LYS A 22 5.36 -2.80 9.13
CA LYS A 22 6.67 -2.15 9.17
C LYS A 22 6.68 -0.83 9.91
N GLU A 23 5.57 -0.12 9.88
CA GLU A 23 5.50 1.22 10.48
C GLU A 23 4.71 1.24 11.79
N GLY A 24 4.05 0.15 12.12
CA GLY A 24 3.34 0.06 13.39
C GLY A 24 1.97 0.70 13.42
N TYR A 25 1.39 0.98 12.26
CA TYR A 25 0.04 1.53 12.19
C TYR A 25 -0.99 0.47 12.54
N ASP A 26 -2.14 0.88 13.08
CA ASP A 26 -3.24 -0.06 13.20
C ASP A 26 -4.02 -0.07 11.88
N GLU A 27 -5.00 -0.96 11.79
CA GLU A 27 -5.75 -1.16 10.55
C GLU A 27 -6.42 0.11 10.06
N TYR A 28 -7.06 0.82 10.97
CA TYR A 28 -7.78 2.02 10.59
C TYR A 28 -6.84 3.12 10.14
N ASP A 29 -5.79 3.34 10.92
CA ASP A 29 -4.83 4.40 10.61
C ASP A 29 -4.10 4.11 9.30
N ALA A 30 -3.77 2.84 9.04
CA ALA A 30 -3.12 2.47 7.80
C ALA A 30 -4.02 2.78 6.61
N LYS A 31 -5.29 2.45 6.73
CA LYS A 31 -6.24 2.70 5.66
C LYS A 31 -6.37 4.19 5.38
N VAL A 32 -6.50 4.98 6.43
CA VAL A 32 -6.62 6.44 6.28
C VAL A 32 -5.36 7.01 5.65
N LYS A 33 -4.20 6.56 6.12
CA LYS A 33 -2.93 7.07 5.60
C LYS A 33 -2.78 6.78 4.12
N VAL A 34 -3.13 5.57 3.69
CA VAL A 34 -3.05 5.22 2.28
C VAL A 34 -4.00 6.10 1.45
N MET A 35 -5.19 6.36 1.96
CA MET A 35 -6.13 7.20 1.26
C MET A 35 -5.66 8.64 1.13
N GLN A 36 -5.06 9.17 2.19
CA GLN A 36 -4.67 10.58 2.21
C GLN A 36 -3.35 10.85 1.53
N ASP A 37 -2.40 9.94 1.70
CA ASP A 37 -1.03 10.15 1.24
C ASP A 37 -0.52 8.96 0.43
N TYR A 38 -1.31 8.53 -0.53
CA TYR A 38 -1.01 7.35 -1.32
C TYR A 38 0.39 7.40 -1.93
N ASP A 39 0.72 8.51 -2.58
CA ASP A 39 2.00 8.62 -3.29
C ASP A 39 3.18 8.54 -2.33
N GLU A 40 3.04 9.14 -1.16
CA GLU A 40 4.09 9.13 -0.16
C GLU A 40 4.29 7.72 0.40
N VAL A 41 3.19 7.05 0.72
CA VAL A 41 3.25 5.70 1.25
C VAL A 41 3.83 4.75 0.21
N LYS A 42 3.44 4.93 -1.03
CA LYS A 42 3.98 4.12 -2.13
C LYS A 42 5.49 4.29 -2.23
N LYS A 43 5.97 5.53 -2.11
CA LYS A 43 7.39 5.81 -2.14
C LYS A 43 8.11 5.11 -0.99
N TRP A 44 7.58 5.21 0.22
CA TRP A 44 8.16 4.53 1.38
C TRP A 44 8.23 3.03 1.15
N PHE A 45 7.14 2.47 0.63
CA PHE A 45 7.09 1.04 0.35
C PHE A 45 8.19 0.64 -0.61
N GLU A 46 8.32 1.35 -1.71
CA GLU A 46 9.30 1.01 -2.73
C GLU A 46 10.73 1.16 -2.22
N GLU A 47 10.97 2.16 -1.40
CA GLU A 47 12.29 2.37 -0.83
C GLU A 47 12.64 1.29 0.19
N THR A 48 11.67 0.87 0.98
CA THR A 48 11.90 -0.14 2.01
C THR A 48 12.02 -1.53 1.44
N GLU A 49 11.11 -1.88 0.54
CA GLU A 49 11.08 -3.23 -0.03
C GLU A 49 12.05 -3.39 -1.18
N LYS A 50 12.55 -2.29 -1.73
CA LYS A 50 13.50 -2.30 -2.84
C LYS A 50 12.92 -2.86 -4.12
N ILE A 51 11.60 -2.82 -4.26
CA ILE A 51 10.90 -3.25 -5.46
C ILE A 51 9.78 -2.26 -5.73
N PRO A 52 9.39 -2.09 -7.01
CA PRO A 52 8.22 -1.26 -7.30
C PRO A 52 6.94 -1.94 -6.84
N LEU A 53 5.96 -1.14 -6.48
CA LEU A 53 4.69 -1.67 -5.99
C LEU A 53 4.06 -2.63 -7.00
N SER A 54 4.16 -2.30 -8.28
CA SER A 54 3.56 -3.12 -9.34
C SER A 54 4.20 -4.49 -9.46
N ALA A 55 5.40 -4.68 -8.92
CA ALA A 55 6.08 -5.96 -8.97
C ALA A 55 5.70 -6.88 -7.82
N ARG A 56 4.95 -6.37 -6.86
CA ARG A 56 4.55 -7.18 -5.71
C ARG A 56 3.47 -8.17 -6.11
N SER A 57 3.64 -9.40 -5.65
CA SER A 57 2.75 -10.50 -6.02
C SER A 57 1.86 -10.88 -4.84
N TYR A 58 0.60 -11.17 -5.14
CA TYR A 58 -0.38 -11.58 -4.11
C TYR A 58 -1.16 -12.78 -4.53
#